data_aeaa5af3dddd3e210be9d422925f2ab5
#
_entry.id   aeaa5af3dddd3e210be9d422925f2ab5
#
_cell.length_a   1.000
_cell.length_b   1.000
_cell.length_c   1.000
_cell.angle_alpha   90.00
_cell.angle_beta   90.00
_cell.angle_gamma   90.00
#
_symmetry.space_group_name_H-M   'P 1'
#
loop_
_entity.id
_entity.type
_entity.pdbx_description
1 polymer ?
#
loop_
_entity_poly.entity_id
_entity_poly.type
_entity_poly.pdbx_seq_one_letter_code
_entity_poly.pdbx_strand_id
1 'polypeptide(L)'
;MNDRVSPSQAERVPALAAELRAISGKLKRKLREQSGQSDLRPSQVSVLLRIEKDGPAAVSSLARAEGMRPQSMSAIITSLLEAGLVSGSPDPNDRRQTLMSLSRKCQKLLKDGRAARQDWLTTTIQKKLSSQEQERLASAVNLLARLIED
;
A
#
# COMPACT_ATOMS: atom_id res chain seq x y z
N MET A 1 22.72 -39.94 -3.56
CA MET A 1 23.03 -39.24 -2.29
C MET A 1 23.05 -37.75 -2.57
N ASN A 2 21.98 -37.07 -2.24
CA ASN A 2 21.93 -35.62 -2.32
C ASN A 2 22.38 -35.03 -1.00
N ASP A 3 23.69 -34.78 -0.88
CA ASP A 3 24.21 -33.92 0.17
C ASP A 3 23.71 -32.50 -0.07
N ARG A 4 22.54 -32.19 0.50
CA ARG A 4 22.16 -30.80 0.68
C ARG A 4 23.10 -30.20 1.72
N VAL A 5 24.22 -29.66 1.26
CA VAL A 5 25.10 -28.84 2.08
C VAL A 5 24.23 -27.74 2.68
N SER A 6 24.04 -27.77 4.00
CA SER A 6 23.34 -26.69 4.70
C SER A 6 24.12 -25.39 4.44
N PRO A 7 23.46 -24.33 3.97
CA PRO A 7 24.15 -23.08 3.70
C PRO A 7 24.84 -22.58 4.96
N SER A 8 26.06 -22.06 4.80
CA SER A 8 26.78 -21.44 5.90
C SER A 8 25.96 -20.31 6.51
N GLN A 9 26.18 -19.95 7.78
CA GLN A 9 25.47 -18.87 8.44
C GLN A 9 25.61 -17.54 7.69
N ALA A 10 26.72 -17.32 7.00
CA ALA A 10 26.93 -16.15 6.14
C ALA A 10 26.02 -16.14 4.92
N GLU A 11 25.56 -17.30 4.44
CA GLU A 11 24.64 -17.42 3.28
C GLU A 11 23.16 -17.43 3.69
N ARG A 12 22.84 -17.74 4.95
CA ARG A 12 21.44 -17.85 5.45
C ARG A 12 20.73 -16.51 5.47
N VAL A 13 21.38 -15.45 5.95
CA VAL A 13 20.73 -14.14 6.09
C VAL A 13 20.42 -13.50 4.73
N PRO A 14 21.35 -13.47 3.75
CA PRO A 14 21.02 -12.99 2.40
C PRO A 14 19.90 -13.80 1.73
N ALA A 15 19.89 -15.11 1.88
CA ALA A 15 18.85 -15.98 1.33
C ALA A 15 17.48 -15.71 1.97
N LEU A 16 17.43 -15.57 3.29
CA LEU A 16 16.21 -15.20 4.03
C LEU A 16 15.70 -13.83 3.59
N ALA A 17 16.57 -12.86 3.41
CA ALA A 17 16.22 -11.52 2.94
C ALA A 17 15.59 -11.58 1.54
N ALA A 18 16.16 -12.38 0.63
CA ALA A 18 15.61 -12.56 -0.73
C ALA A 18 14.24 -13.24 -0.70
N GLU A 19 14.05 -14.26 0.12
CA GLU A 19 12.76 -14.94 0.29
C GLU A 19 11.70 -13.99 0.88
N LEU A 20 12.07 -13.23 1.90
CA LEU A 20 11.17 -12.26 2.53
C LEU A 20 10.70 -11.21 1.53
N ARG A 21 11.60 -10.66 0.72
CA ARG A 21 11.24 -9.72 -0.35
C ARG A 21 10.28 -10.34 -1.36
N ALA A 22 10.55 -11.56 -1.81
CA ALA A 22 9.73 -12.25 -2.78
C ALA A 22 8.31 -12.52 -2.23
N ILE A 23 8.21 -13.04 -1.01
CA ILE A 23 6.92 -13.31 -0.34
C ILE A 23 6.15 -12.03 -0.08
N SER A 24 6.83 -10.97 0.38
CA SER A 24 6.20 -9.66 0.62
C SER A 24 5.57 -9.10 -0.67
N GLY A 25 6.27 -9.21 -1.79
CA GLY A 25 5.76 -8.80 -3.09
C GLY A 25 4.53 -9.59 -3.54
N LYS A 26 4.56 -10.91 -3.36
CA LYS A 26 3.42 -11.79 -3.68
C LYS A 26 2.22 -11.51 -2.80
N LEU A 27 2.43 -11.33 -1.49
CA LEU A 27 1.37 -11.01 -0.54
C LEU A 27 0.73 -9.66 -0.88
N LYS A 28 1.54 -8.65 -1.18
CA LYS A 28 1.05 -7.33 -1.58
C LYS A 28 0.16 -7.41 -2.82
N ARG A 29 0.54 -8.19 -3.83
CA ARG A 29 -0.29 -8.40 -5.03
C ARG A 29 -1.60 -9.10 -4.70
N LYS A 30 -1.57 -10.15 -3.90
CA LYS A 30 -2.78 -10.88 -3.46
C LYS A 30 -3.75 -9.97 -2.72
N LEU A 31 -3.25 -9.17 -1.81
CA LEU A 31 -4.07 -8.18 -1.08
C LEU A 31 -4.67 -7.13 -2.03
N ARG A 32 -3.89 -6.66 -2.99
CA ARG A 32 -4.38 -5.70 -4.00
C ARG A 32 -5.51 -6.28 -4.85
N GLU A 33 -5.40 -7.55 -5.25
CA GLU A 33 -6.45 -8.25 -6.02
C GLU A 33 -7.79 -8.29 -5.26
N GLN A 34 -7.75 -8.32 -3.91
CA GLN A 34 -8.96 -8.36 -3.08
C GLN A 34 -9.61 -6.99 -2.88
N SER A 35 -8.91 -5.91 -3.13
CA SER A 35 -9.33 -4.58 -2.71
C SER A 35 -10.33 -3.88 -3.64
N GLY A 36 -10.60 -4.42 -4.83
CA GLY A 36 -11.40 -3.74 -5.85
C GLY A 36 -10.71 -2.52 -6.47
N GLN A 37 -9.44 -2.31 -6.19
CA GLN A 37 -8.62 -1.19 -6.69
C GLN A 37 -7.67 -1.62 -7.82
N SER A 38 -7.93 -2.77 -8.43
CA SER A 38 -7.08 -3.37 -9.46
C SER A 38 -6.92 -2.50 -10.72
N ASP A 39 -7.90 -1.65 -10.99
CA ASP A 39 -7.90 -0.74 -12.15
C ASP A 39 -7.05 0.52 -11.91
N LEU A 40 -6.65 0.78 -10.67
CA LEU A 40 -5.82 1.92 -10.32
C LEU A 40 -4.33 1.54 -10.38
N ARG A 41 -3.53 2.45 -10.94
CA ARG A 41 -2.07 2.30 -10.92
C ARG A 41 -1.54 2.52 -9.50
N PRO A 42 -0.39 1.92 -9.15
CA PRO A 42 0.22 2.14 -7.83
C PRO A 42 0.45 3.61 -7.49
N SER A 43 0.84 4.42 -8.46
CA SER A 43 1.03 5.87 -8.27
C SER A 43 -0.27 6.60 -7.94
N GLN A 44 -1.38 6.21 -8.55
CA GLN A 44 -2.71 6.76 -8.23
C GLN A 44 -3.13 6.40 -6.81
N VAL A 45 -2.98 5.14 -6.42
CA VAL A 45 -3.29 4.67 -5.06
C VAL A 45 -2.44 5.41 -4.02
N SER A 46 -1.14 5.58 -4.28
CA SER A 46 -0.23 6.30 -3.38
C SER A 46 -0.69 7.73 -3.12
N VAL A 47 -1.11 8.44 -4.16
CA VAL A 47 -1.64 9.82 -4.05
C VAL A 47 -2.93 9.84 -3.24
N LEU A 48 -3.86 8.94 -3.50
CA LEU A 48 -5.13 8.86 -2.76
C LEU A 48 -4.90 8.57 -1.28
N LEU A 49 -4.02 7.65 -0.94
CA LEU A 49 -3.67 7.33 0.45
C LEU A 49 -2.99 8.51 1.15
N ARG A 50 -2.18 9.28 0.45
CA ARG A 50 -1.56 10.48 1.01
C ARG A 50 -2.59 11.56 1.32
N ILE A 51 -3.52 11.82 0.42
CA ILE A 51 -4.62 12.77 0.68
C ILE A 51 -5.49 12.28 1.84
N GLU A 52 -5.75 10.98 1.92
CA GLU A 52 -6.51 10.42 3.04
C GLU A 52 -5.80 10.65 4.38
N LYS A 53 -4.49 10.45 4.42
CA LYS A 53 -3.67 10.56 5.64
C LYS A 53 -3.45 12.02 6.06
N ASP A 54 -3.05 12.86 5.11
CA ASP A 54 -2.54 14.21 5.39
C ASP A 54 -3.60 15.31 5.17
N GLY A 55 -4.73 14.95 4.57
CA GLY A 55 -5.80 15.89 4.20
C GLY A 55 -5.64 16.49 2.81
N PRO A 56 -6.56 17.40 2.44
CA PRO A 56 -6.52 18.05 1.14
C PRO A 56 -5.19 18.74 0.86
N ALA A 57 -4.69 18.63 -0.36
CA ALA A 57 -3.40 19.17 -0.75
C ALA A 57 -3.40 19.70 -2.18
N ALA A 58 -2.55 20.69 -2.45
CA ALA A 58 -2.31 21.20 -3.78
C ALA A 58 -1.47 20.21 -4.59
N VAL A 59 -1.62 20.26 -5.92
CA VAL A 59 -0.87 19.39 -6.85
C VAL A 59 0.64 19.51 -6.65
N SER A 60 1.15 20.72 -6.44
CA SER A 60 2.58 20.96 -6.19
C SER A 60 3.08 20.31 -4.91
N SER A 61 2.27 20.34 -3.84
CA SER A 61 2.59 19.70 -2.57
C SER A 61 2.59 18.17 -2.69
N LEU A 62 1.63 17.61 -3.41
CA LEU A 62 1.57 16.18 -3.72
C LEU A 62 2.77 15.73 -4.54
N ALA A 63 3.15 16.52 -5.54
CA ALA A 63 4.32 16.22 -6.38
C ALA A 63 5.61 16.16 -5.54
N ARG A 64 5.82 17.12 -4.66
CA ARG A 64 6.98 17.12 -3.75
C ARG A 64 6.98 15.95 -2.81
N ALA A 65 5.83 15.66 -2.20
CA ALA A 65 5.69 14.56 -1.24
C ALA A 65 5.93 13.19 -1.88
N GLU A 66 5.54 13.01 -3.14
CA GLU A 66 5.73 11.76 -3.89
C GLU A 66 7.05 11.72 -4.68
N GLY A 67 7.88 12.76 -4.59
CA GLY A 67 9.14 12.83 -5.35
C GLY A 67 8.93 12.84 -6.86
N MET A 68 7.85 13.46 -7.32
CA MET A 68 7.47 13.49 -8.73
C MET A 68 7.56 14.90 -9.30
N ARG A 69 7.71 14.98 -10.61
CA ARG A 69 7.59 16.26 -11.31
C ARG A 69 6.14 16.75 -11.27
N PRO A 70 5.91 18.09 -11.20
CA PRO A 70 4.54 18.64 -11.19
C PRO A 70 3.69 18.21 -12.39
N GLN A 71 4.28 18.10 -13.57
CA GLN A 71 3.59 17.64 -14.78
C GLN A 71 3.09 16.20 -14.66
N SER A 72 3.92 15.30 -14.09
CA SER A 72 3.54 13.91 -13.85
C SER A 72 2.41 13.81 -12.83
N MET A 73 2.50 14.61 -11.78
CA MET A 73 1.44 14.67 -10.76
C MET A 73 0.14 15.23 -11.35
N SER A 74 0.22 16.27 -12.17
CA SER A 74 -0.97 16.84 -12.83
C SER A 74 -1.69 15.80 -13.69
N ALA A 75 -0.96 14.95 -14.40
CA ALA A 75 -1.55 13.87 -15.19
C ALA A 75 -2.27 12.84 -14.31
N ILE A 76 -1.68 12.48 -13.17
CA ILE A 76 -2.31 11.58 -12.19
C ILE A 76 -3.59 12.21 -11.64
N ILE A 77 -3.54 13.46 -11.21
CA ILE A 77 -4.70 14.19 -10.67
C ILE A 77 -5.81 14.30 -11.70
N THR A 78 -5.48 14.62 -12.95
CA THR A 78 -6.47 14.68 -14.04
C THR A 78 -7.18 13.34 -14.19
N SER A 79 -6.46 12.24 -14.20
CA SER A 79 -7.05 10.89 -14.27
C SER A 79 -7.96 10.57 -13.08
N LEU A 80 -7.59 11.02 -11.89
CA LEU A 80 -8.39 10.83 -10.68
C LEU A 80 -9.66 11.71 -10.67
N LEU A 81 -9.57 12.93 -11.21
CA LEU A 81 -10.73 13.81 -11.42
C LEU A 81 -11.72 13.19 -12.40
N GLU A 82 -11.25 12.68 -13.52
CA GLU A 82 -12.06 12.00 -14.52
C GLU A 82 -12.75 10.75 -13.97
N ALA A 83 -12.06 10.01 -13.10
CA ALA A 83 -12.63 8.85 -12.42
C ALA A 83 -13.59 9.22 -11.27
N GLY A 84 -13.72 10.49 -10.93
CA GLY A 84 -14.57 10.94 -9.82
C GLY A 84 -14.05 10.57 -8.43
N LEU A 85 -12.74 10.38 -8.29
CA LEU A 85 -12.12 9.96 -7.04
C LEU A 85 -11.57 11.14 -6.22
N VAL A 86 -11.27 12.25 -6.87
CA VAL A 86 -10.88 13.50 -6.21
C VAL A 86 -11.72 14.66 -6.74
N SER A 87 -11.78 15.72 -5.94
CA SER A 87 -12.42 17.00 -6.33
C SER A 87 -11.54 18.15 -5.90
N GLY A 88 -11.54 19.23 -6.67
CA GLY A 88 -10.81 20.45 -6.38
C GLY A 88 -11.65 21.48 -5.68
N SER A 89 -11.08 22.21 -4.73
CA SER A 89 -11.66 23.38 -4.12
C SER A 89 -10.60 24.46 -3.91
N PRO A 90 -10.98 25.76 -3.93
CA PRO A 90 -10.03 26.83 -3.67
C PRO A 90 -9.40 26.69 -2.28
N ASP A 91 -8.09 26.96 -2.17
CA ASP A 91 -7.42 27.03 -0.88
C ASP A 91 -7.90 28.29 -0.14
N PRO A 92 -8.45 28.16 1.09
CA PRO A 92 -8.87 29.32 1.88
C PRO A 92 -7.75 30.29 2.22
N ASN A 93 -6.51 29.79 2.29
CA ASN A 93 -5.33 30.57 2.66
C ASN A 93 -4.58 31.15 1.47
N ASP A 94 -4.73 30.57 0.28
CA ASP A 94 -4.11 31.04 -0.95
C ASP A 94 -5.02 30.70 -2.16
N ARG A 95 -5.80 31.70 -2.58
CA ARG A 95 -6.77 31.55 -3.68
C ARG A 95 -6.15 31.17 -5.03
N ARG A 96 -4.83 31.27 -5.17
CA ARG A 96 -4.11 30.85 -6.39
C ARG A 96 -3.94 29.34 -6.46
N GLN A 97 -4.16 28.63 -5.36
CA GLN A 97 -4.03 27.18 -5.28
C GLN A 97 -5.40 26.50 -5.21
N THR A 98 -5.47 25.34 -5.81
CA THR A 98 -6.61 24.43 -5.69
C THR A 98 -6.19 23.23 -4.85
N LEU A 99 -6.97 22.92 -3.83
CA LEU A 99 -6.76 21.75 -2.98
C LEU A 99 -7.53 20.56 -3.53
N MET A 100 -6.86 19.43 -3.67
CA MET A 100 -7.47 18.16 -4.05
C MET A 100 -7.91 17.42 -2.80
N SER A 101 -9.17 16.98 -2.78
CA SER A 101 -9.78 16.22 -1.71
C SER A 101 -10.33 14.91 -2.25
N LEU A 102 -10.44 13.89 -1.39
CA LEU A 102 -11.09 12.64 -1.77
C LEU A 102 -12.60 12.85 -1.90
N SER A 103 -13.18 12.33 -2.97
CA SER A 103 -14.65 12.25 -3.11
C SER A 103 -15.21 11.23 -2.12
N ARG A 104 -16.52 11.28 -1.87
CA ARG A 104 -17.21 10.25 -1.06
C ARG A 104 -17.08 8.87 -1.69
N LYS A 105 -17.15 8.80 -3.01
CA LYS A 105 -16.91 7.56 -3.78
C LYS A 105 -15.53 6.98 -3.48
N CYS A 106 -14.50 7.81 -3.46
CA CYS A 106 -13.13 7.39 -3.15
C CYS A 106 -12.98 6.94 -1.70
N GLN A 107 -13.53 7.68 -0.75
CA GLN A 107 -13.50 7.31 0.66
C GLN A 107 -14.13 5.94 0.89
N LYS A 108 -15.28 5.68 0.25
CA LYS A 108 -15.94 4.38 0.30
C LYS A 108 -15.10 3.29 -0.36
N LEU A 109 -14.53 3.56 -1.52
CA LEU A 109 -13.65 2.61 -2.23
C LEU A 109 -12.46 2.19 -1.36
N LEU A 110 -11.79 3.13 -0.71
CA LEU A 110 -10.66 2.84 0.17
C LEU A 110 -11.07 2.06 1.42
N LYS A 111 -12.18 2.42 2.03
CA LYS A 111 -12.74 1.72 3.20
C LYS A 111 -13.13 0.28 2.85
N ASP A 112 -13.87 0.10 1.77
CA ASP A 112 -14.31 -1.23 1.32
C ASP A 112 -13.10 -2.09 0.91
N GLY A 113 -12.09 -1.50 0.29
CA GLY A 113 -10.86 -2.18 -0.07
C GLY A 113 -10.08 -2.67 1.16
N ARG A 114 -10.00 -1.87 2.22
CA ARG A 114 -9.37 -2.30 3.49
C ARG A 114 -10.15 -3.46 4.13
N ALA A 115 -11.46 -3.35 4.17
CA ALA A 115 -12.31 -4.41 4.71
C ALA A 115 -12.14 -5.72 3.92
N ALA A 116 -12.15 -5.66 2.60
CA ALA A 116 -11.98 -6.83 1.75
C ALA A 116 -10.61 -7.51 1.96
N ARG A 117 -9.53 -6.72 2.08
CA ARG A 117 -8.19 -7.25 2.37
C ARG A 117 -8.13 -7.91 3.74
N GLN A 118 -8.72 -7.27 4.74
CA GLN A 118 -8.79 -7.81 6.10
C GLN A 118 -9.55 -9.14 6.14
N ASP A 119 -10.71 -9.20 5.51
CA ASP A 119 -11.57 -10.39 5.47
C ASP A 119 -10.88 -11.55 4.74
N TRP A 120 -10.27 -11.27 3.59
CA TRP A 120 -9.54 -12.28 2.84
C TRP A 120 -8.37 -12.85 3.67
N LEU A 121 -7.58 -11.99 4.28
CA LEU A 121 -6.41 -12.40 5.06
C LEU A 121 -6.83 -13.20 6.30
N THR A 122 -7.83 -12.72 7.02
CA THR A 122 -8.40 -13.41 8.19
C THR A 122 -8.88 -14.82 7.82
N THR A 123 -9.69 -14.92 6.79
CA THR A 123 -10.22 -16.19 6.30
C THR A 123 -9.11 -17.13 5.84
N THR A 124 -8.12 -16.59 5.13
CA THR A 124 -6.99 -17.37 4.60
C THR A 124 -6.12 -17.93 5.73
N ILE A 125 -5.82 -17.12 6.74
CA ILE A 125 -5.06 -17.56 7.92
C ILE A 125 -5.81 -18.67 8.64
N GLN A 126 -7.09 -18.47 8.92
CA GLN A 126 -7.92 -19.47 9.63
C GLN A 126 -8.00 -20.79 8.85
N LYS A 127 -8.10 -20.71 7.53
CA LYS A 127 -8.29 -21.90 6.68
C LYS A 127 -7.00 -22.69 6.44
N LYS A 128 -5.87 -22.00 6.35
CA LYS A 128 -4.59 -22.60 5.94
C LYS A 128 -3.63 -22.89 7.09
N LEU A 129 -3.77 -22.24 8.22
CA LEU A 129 -2.85 -22.36 9.34
C LEU A 129 -3.53 -22.95 10.57
N SER A 130 -2.85 -23.90 11.23
CA SER A 130 -3.25 -24.39 12.54
C SER A 130 -3.09 -23.31 13.61
N SER A 131 -3.68 -23.50 14.80
CA SER A 131 -3.53 -22.56 15.93
C SER A 131 -2.07 -22.32 16.29
N GLN A 132 -1.25 -23.37 16.29
CA GLN A 132 0.20 -23.26 16.55
C GLN A 132 0.93 -22.47 15.48
N GLU A 133 0.58 -22.69 14.22
CA GLU A 133 1.14 -21.96 13.08
C GLU A 133 0.73 -20.49 13.13
N GLN A 134 -0.50 -20.16 13.54
CA GLN A 134 -0.97 -18.79 13.75
C GLN A 134 -0.14 -18.08 14.83
N GLU A 135 0.20 -18.76 15.92
CA GLU A 135 1.08 -18.21 16.97
C GLU A 135 2.49 -17.93 16.45
N ARG A 136 3.02 -18.84 15.61
CA ARG A 136 4.31 -18.64 14.94
C ARG A 136 4.27 -17.45 13.99
N LEU A 137 3.18 -17.30 13.25
CA LEU A 137 2.98 -16.15 12.37
C LEU A 137 2.92 -14.86 13.18
N ALA A 138 2.22 -14.83 14.31
CA ALA A 138 2.17 -13.67 15.20
C ALA A 138 3.58 -13.29 15.69
N SER A 139 4.39 -14.26 16.07
CA SER A 139 5.79 -14.03 16.44
C SER A 139 6.61 -13.48 15.27
N ALA A 140 6.41 -14.02 14.07
CA ALA A 140 7.08 -13.55 12.87
C ALA A 140 6.70 -12.10 12.52
N VAL A 141 5.43 -11.73 12.69
CA VAL A 141 4.95 -10.35 12.49
C VAL A 141 5.64 -9.39 13.45
N ASN A 142 5.83 -9.78 14.72
CA ASN A 142 6.59 -8.97 15.69
C ASN A 142 8.05 -8.79 15.26
N LEU A 143 8.68 -9.82 14.72
CA LEU A 143 10.05 -9.72 14.19
C LEU A 143 10.11 -8.82 12.95
N LEU A 144 9.12 -8.90 12.07
CA LEU A 144 9.02 -8.02 10.89
C LEU A 144 8.85 -6.55 11.30
N ALA A 145 8.04 -6.29 12.33
CA ALA A 145 7.86 -4.93 12.85
C ALA A 145 9.20 -4.33 13.29
N ARG A 146 10.04 -5.12 13.97
CA ARG A 146 11.38 -4.69 14.42
C ARG A 146 12.33 -4.34 13.27
N LEU A 147 12.12 -4.90 12.07
CA LEU A 147 12.94 -4.57 10.90
C LEU A 147 12.67 -3.19 10.33
N ILE A 148 11.47 -2.64 10.58
CA ILE A 148 11.01 -1.37 10.02
C ILE A 148 10.88 -0.24 11.04
N GLU A 149 11.13 -0.53 12.31
CA GLU A 149 11.23 0.48 13.37
C GLU A 149 12.61 1.17 13.31
N ASP A 150 12.63 2.51 13.34
CA ASP A 150 13.84 3.34 13.39
C ASP A 150 14.40 3.44 14.82
#